data_b3cd4bba37f259b71ac05239532a6758
#
_entry.id   b3cd4bba37f259b71ac05239532a6758
#
_cell.length_a   1.000
_cell.length_b   1.000
_cell.length_c   1.000
_cell.angle_alpha   90.00
_cell.angle_beta   90.00
_cell.angle_gamma   90.00
#
_symmetry.space_group_name_H-M   'P 1'
#
loop_
_entity.id
_entity.type
_entity.pdbx_description
1 polymer ?
#
loop_
_entity_poly.entity_id
_entity_poly.type
_entity_poly.pdbx_seq_one_letter_code
_entity_poly.pdbx_strand_id
1 'polypeptide(L)'
;IWNGVGNPVYPPARAILEAHGINPSGKRAVQLKASDYDKFDLFIGMDSANIRNMTRILCGDKDNKIHKLMEYTGSSADVSDPWYTRDFDRCYKDIYAGCEALLNSLV
;
A
#
# COMPACT_ATOMS: atom_id res chain seq x y z
N ILE A 1 0.96 10.81 11.14
CA ILE A 1 0.02 10.12 10.24
C ILE A 1 -0.59 11.14 9.29
N TRP A 2 -0.48 10.87 8.04
CA TRP A 2 -1.03 11.76 7.02
C TRP A 2 -2.51 11.45 6.78
N ASN A 3 -3.36 12.44 7.00
CA ASN A 3 -4.76 12.33 6.65
C ASN A 3 -4.97 12.92 5.26
N GLY A 4 -4.88 12.06 4.25
CA GLY A 4 -4.91 12.45 2.86
C GLY A 4 -6.22 12.21 2.13
N VAL A 5 -7.34 12.00 2.85
CA VAL A 5 -8.64 11.73 2.21
C VAL A 5 -8.97 12.82 1.19
N GLY A 6 -9.25 12.39 -0.04
CA GLY A 6 -9.55 13.29 -1.15
C GLY A 6 -8.32 13.93 -1.81
N ASN A 7 -7.14 13.81 -1.23
CA ASN A 7 -5.93 14.38 -1.80
C ASN A 7 -5.42 13.56 -2.97
N PRO A 8 -4.80 14.22 -3.98
CA PRO A 8 -4.14 13.50 -5.08
C PRO A 8 -2.86 12.83 -4.61
N VAL A 9 -2.24 12.06 -5.50
CA VAL A 9 -0.95 11.44 -5.25
C VAL A 9 0.07 12.52 -4.90
N TYR A 10 0.86 12.27 -3.83
CA TYR A 10 1.90 13.19 -3.36
C TYR A 10 2.88 13.53 -4.48
N PRO A 11 3.20 14.84 -4.70
CA PRO A 11 3.97 15.25 -5.88
C PRO A 11 5.30 14.51 -6.12
N PRO A 12 6.16 14.29 -5.11
CA PRO A 12 7.39 13.52 -5.34
C PRO A 12 7.12 12.07 -5.78
N ALA A 13 6.10 11.41 -5.24
CA ALA A 13 5.71 10.06 -5.68
C ALA A 13 5.14 10.11 -7.09
N ARG A 14 4.37 11.14 -7.41
CA ARG A 14 3.83 11.34 -8.76
C ARG A 14 4.96 11.45 -9.79
N ALA A 15 6.02 12.20 -9.46
CA ALA A 15 7.17 12.36 -10.37
C ALA A 15 7.83 11.01 -10.69
N ILE A 16 8.00 10.14 -9.69
CA ILE A 16 8.56 8.80 -9.88
C ILE A 16 7.65 7.94 -10.75
N LEU A 17 6.34 7.96 -10.50
CA LEU A 17 5.38 7.20 -11.29
C LEU A 17 5.38 7.66 -12.76
N GLU A 18 5.40 8.96 -13.00
CA GLU A 18 5.43 9.52 -14.35
C GLU A 18 6.74 9.16 -15.07
N ALA A 19 7.87 9.15 -14.35
CA ALA A 19 9.16 8.72 -14.91
C ALA A 19 9.14 7.26 -15.38
N HIS A 20 8.27 6.44 -14.79
CA HIS A 20 8.10 5.03 -15.19
C HIS A 20 6.89 4.82 -16.11
N GLY A 21 6.33 5.88 -16.66
CA GLY A 21 5.22 5.80 -17.63
C GLY A 21 3.86 5.54 -16.99
N ILE A 22 3.73 5.75 -15.68
CA ILE A 22 2.49 5.55 -14.95
C ILE A 22 1.84 6.91 -14.69
N ASN A 23 0.58 7.05 -15.08
CA ASN A 23 -0.17 8.29 -14.87
C ASN A 23 -1.11 8.15 -13.67
N PRO A 24 -0.78 8.79 -12.51
CA PRO A 24 -1.63 8.73 -11.33
C PRO A 24 -2.75 9.76 -11.32
N SER A 25 -2.95 10.51 -12.39
CA SER A 25 -4.02 11.52 -12.47
C SER A 25 -5.39 10.89 -12.22
N GLY A 26 -6.20 11.54 -11.41
CA GLY A 26 -7.51 11.03 -11.04
C GLY A 26 -7.51 10.11 -9.81
N LYS A 27 -6.36 9.66 -9.35
CA LYS A 27 -6.27 8.89 -8.11
C LYS A 27 -6.40 9.82 -6.91
N ARG A 28 -7.21 9.42 -5.96
CA ARG A 28 -7.47 10.17 -4.72
C ARG A 28 -7.47 9.22 -3.53
N ALA A 29 -7.02 9.70 -2.39
CA ALA A 29 -7.10 8.93 -1.16
C ALA A 29 -8.56 8.85 -0.70
N VAL A 30 -8.98 7.66 -0.28
CA VAL A 30 -10.31 7.42 0.27
C VAL A 30 -10.21 6.84 1.68
N GLN A 31 -11.21 7.12 2.50
CA GLN A 31 -11.24 6.63 3.88
C GLN A 31 -11.62 5.15 3.92
N LEU A 32 -10.80 4.33 4.59
CA LEU A 32 -11.12 2.94 4.87
C LEU A 32 -12.21 2.88 5.95
N LYS A 33 -13.20 2.01 5.77
CA LYS A 33 -14.33 1.85 6.68
C LYS A 33 -14.50 0.38 7.06
N ALA A 34 -15.09 0.14 8.23
CA ALA A 34 -15.34 -1.23 8.69
C ALA A 34 -16.18 -2.04 7.69
N SER A 35 -17.14 -1.39 7.02
CA SER A 35 -17.98 -2.04 6.01
C SER A 35 -17.22 -2.49 4.77
N ASP A 36 -15.99 -2.02 4.56
CA ASP A 36 -15.18 -2.42 3.41
C ASP A 36 -14.66 -3.86 3.54
N TYR A 37 -14.65 -4.41 4.76
CA TYR A 37 -14.09 -5.75 4.98
C TYR A 37 -14.73 -6.81 4.08
N ASP A 38 -16.02 -6.76 3.92
CA ASP A 38 -16.76 -7.73 3.10
C ASP A 38 -16.74 -7.41 1.61
N LYS A 39 -16.30 -6.21 1.23
CA LYS A 39 -16.30 -5.77 -0.17
C LYS A 39 -15.04 -6.18 -0.93
N PHE A 40 -13.94 -6.40 -0.22
CA PHE A 40 -12.65 -6.68 -0.83
C PHE A 40 -12.10 -8.02 -0.34
N ASP A 41 -11.32 -8.67 -1.19
CA ASP A 41 -10.71 -9.97 -0.88
C ASP A 41 -9.38 -9.83 -0.15
N LEU A 42 -8.67 -8.72 -0.37
CA LEU A 42 -7.36 -8.44 0.21
C LEU A 42 -7.24 -6.98 0.62
N PHE A 43 -6.55 -6.76 1.75
CA PHE A 43 -6.15 -5.44 2.22
C PHE A 43 -4.64 -5.46 2.40
N ILE A 44 -3.94 -4.63 1.63
CA ILE A 44 -2.49 -4.65 1.58
C ILE A 44 -1.94 -3.40 2.27
N GLY A 45 -1.11 -3.62 3.29
CA GLY A 45 -0.38 -2.56 3.97
C GLY A 45 1.07 -2.54 3.55
N MET A 46 1.70 -1.37 3.65
CA MET A 46 3.09 -1.20 3.29
C MET A 46 4.02 -1.52 4.46
N ASP A 47 3.55 -1.30 5.69
CA ASP A 47 4.33 -1.50 6.90
C ASP A 47 3.47 -2.06 8.05
N SER A 48 4.11 -2.37 9.16
CA SER A 48 3.43 -2.94 10.33
C SER A 48 2.43 -1.97 10.95
N ALA A 49 2.67 -0.66 10.88
CA ALA A 49 1.73 0.34 11.37
C ALA A 49 0.44 0.34 10.54
N ASN A 50 0.56 0.21 9.22
CA ASN A 50 -0.61 0.07 8.35
C ASN A 50 -1.44 -1.16 8.73
N ILE A 51 -0.78 -2.29 8.99
CA ILE A 51 -1.46 -3.53 9.38
C ILE A 51 -2.25 -3.32 10.67
N ARG A 52 -1.64 -2.71 11.68
CA ARG A 52 -2.32 -2.44 12.96
C ARG A 52 -3.52 -1.53 12.77
N ASN A 53 -3.36 -0.46 12.00
CA ASN A 53 -4.43 0.51 11.77
C ASN A 53 -5.59 -0.10 10.97
N MET A 54 -5.29 -0.87 9.93
CA MET A 54 -6.33 -1.55 9.14
C MET A 54 -7.09 -2.56 10.00
N THR A 55 -6.38 -3.35 10.79
CA THR A 55 -7.01 -4.33 11.68
C THR A 55 -7.96 -3.66 12.65
N ARG A 56 -7.57 -2.50 13.19
CA ARG A 56 -8.41 -1.72 14.10
C ARG A 56 -9.65 -1.17 13.39
N ILE A 57 -9.46 -0.57 12.22
CA ILE A 57 -10.56 0.04 11.46
C ILE A 57 -11.56 -1.02 10.99
N LEU A 58 -11.06 -2.16 10.53
CA LEU A 58 -11.88 -3.26 10.01
C LEU A 58 -12.44 -4.17 11.11
N CYS A 59 -12.17 -3.85 12.38
CA CYS A 59 -12.66 -4.60 13.54
C CYS A 59 -12.18 -6.06 13.57
N GLY A 60 -10.96 -6.30 13.15
CA GLY A 60 -10.33 -7.62 13.15
C GLY A 60 -10.06 -8.15 11.74
N ASP A 61 -9.61 -9.40 11.66
CA ASP A 61 -9.26 -10.04 10.38
C ASP A 61 -9.60 -11.54 10.42
N LYS A 62 -10.87 -11.85 10.57
CA LYS A 62 -11.33 -13.24 10.72
C LYS A 62 -11.06 -14.11 9.49
N ASP A 63 -11.01 -13.50 8.30
CA ASP A 63 -10.83 -14.21 7.03
C ASP A 63 -9.40 -14.12 6.50
N ASN A 64 -8.47 -13.59 7.31
CA ASN A 64 -7.06 -13.45 6.96
C ASN A 64 -6.84 -12.67 5.64
N LYS A 65 -7.49 -11.53 5.54
CA LYS A 65 -7.42 -10.67 4.34
C LYS A 65 -6.35 -9.59 4.41
N ILE A 66 -5.82 -9.30 5.61
CA ILE A 66 -4.89 -8.19 5.84
C ILE A 66 -3.45 -8.70 5.79
N HIS A 67 -2.66 -8.16 4.84
CA HIS A 67 -1.29 -8.61 4.61
C HIS A 67 -0.37 -7.43 4.34
N LYS A 68 0.93 -7.57 4.66
CA LYS A 68 1.95 -6.64 4.18
C LYS A 68 2.34 -6.99 2.75
N LEU A 69 2.54 -5.95 1.93
CA LEU A 69 2.95 -6.16 0.55
C LEU A 69 4.22 -7.01 0.43
N MET A 70 5.24 -6.71 1.26
CA MET A 70 6.53 -7.39 1.18
C MET A 70 6.50 -8.85 1.62
N GLU A 71 5.45 -9.31 2.32
CA GLU A 71 5.36 -10.73 2.68
C GLU A 71 5.25 -11.65 1.47
N TYR A 72 4.73 -11.14 0.35
CA TYR A 72 4.66 -11.90 -0.90
C TYR A 72 6.02 -12.14 -1.55
N THR A 73 7.03 -11.36 -1.17
CA THR A 73 8.42 -11.59 -1.60
C THR A 73 9.18 -12.54 -0.68
N GLY A 74 8.52 -13.07 0.36
CA GLY A 74 9.16 -13.90 1.38
C GLY A 74 9.85 -13.10 2.48
N SER A 75 9.63 -11.80 2.55
CA SER A 75 10.25 -10.90 3.53
C SER A 75 9.24 -10.44 4.59
N SER A 76 9.71 -10.26 5.81
CA SER A 76 8.93 -9.62 6.87
C SER A 76 9.17 -8.10 6.96
N ALA A 77 10.00 -7.56 6.07
CA ALA A 77 10.36 -6.15 6.06
C ALA A 77 9.17 -5.28 5.64
N ASP A 78 9.22 -4.03 6.06
CA ASP A 78 8.28 -3.01 5.59
C ASP A 78 8.77 -2.43 4.24
N VAL A 79 7.86 -1.87 3.46
CA VAL A 79 8.24 -1.03 2.32
C VAL A 79 8.95 0.21 2.87
N SER A 80 10.05 0.59 2.22
CA SER A 80 10.79 1.78 2.61
C SER A 80 9.90 3.02 2.55
N ASP A 81 9.84 3.78 3.64
CA ASP A 81 9.00 4.98 3.72
C ASP A 81 9.79 6.20 3.22
N PRO A 82 9.48 6.73 2.04
CA PRO A 82 10.23 7.84 1.47
C PRO A 82 10.01 9.15 2.22
N TRP A 83 9.00 9.23 3.10
CA TRP A 83 8.79 10.38 3.95
C TRP A 83 9.98 10.60 4.89
N TYR A 84 10.58 9.48 5.37
CA TYR A 84 11.75 9.52 6.25
C TYR A 84 13.07 9.43 5.47
N THR A 85 13.13 8.52 4.49
CA THR A 85 14.38 8.25 3.77
C THR A 85 14.64 9.20 2.61
N ARG A 86 13.61 9.84 2.08
CA ARG A 86 13.64 10.64 0.85
C ARG A 86 14.04 9.83 -0.39
N ASP A 87 14.05 8.51 -0.29
CA ASP A 87 14.42 7.62 -1.38
C ASP A 87 13.17 7.03 -2.05
N PHE A 88 12.59 7.81 -2.95
CA PHE A 88 11.39 7.40 -3.69
C PHE A 88 11.66 6.30 -4.70
N ASP A 89 12.88 6.22 -5.24
CA ASP A 89 13.25 5.15 -6.16
C ASP A 89 13.27 3.80 -5.45
N ARG A 90 13.80 3.74 -4.24
CA ARG A 90 13.79 2.52 -3.42
C ARG A 90 12.37 2.11 -3.07
N CYS A 91 11.54 3.07 -2.66
CA CYS A 91 10.13 2.82 -2.38
C CYS A 91 9.42 2.24 -3.60
N TYR A 92 9.65 2.80 -4.77
CA TYR A 92 9.08 2.30 -6.02
C TYR A 92 9.51 0.86 -6.30
N LYS A 93 10.81 0.56 -6.14
CA LYS A 93 11.34 -0.79 -6.36
C LYS A 93 10.71 -1.81 -5.41
N ASP A 94 10.57 -1.45 -4.15
CA ASP A 94 9.94 -2.33 -3.15
C ASP A 94 8.48 -2.60 -3.52
N ILE A 95 7.73 -1.58 -3.88
CA ILE A 95 6.33 -1.71 -4.28
C ILE A 95 6.20 -2.54 -5.54
N TYR A 96 7.06 -2.32 -6.52
CA TYR A 96 7.06 -3.08 -7.77
C TYR A 96 7.32 -4.57 -7.51
N ALA A 97 8.34 -4.89 -6.71
CA ALA A 97 8.68 -6.27 -6.38
C ALA A 97 7.53 -6.93 -5.60
N GLY A 98 6.94 -6.22 -4.64
CA GLY A 98 5.81 -6.73 -3.87
C GLY A 98 4.58 -6.99 -4.74
N CYS A 99 4.25 -6.07 -5.64
CA CYS A 99 3.10 -6.22 -6.55
C CYS A 99 3.31 -7.37 -7.52
N GLU A 100 4.52 -7.52 -8.06
CA GLU A 100 4.85 -8.63 -8.96
C GLU A 100 4.70 -9.97 -8.24
N ALA A 101 5.23 -10.09 -7.02
CA ALA A 101 5.12 -11.29 -6.21
C ALA A 101 3.65 -11.59 -5.86
N LEU A 102 2.86 -10.56 -5.53
CA LEU A 102 1.44 -10.71 -5.24
C LEU A 102 0.68 -11.23 -6.46
N LEU A 103 0.91 -10.66 -7.64
CA LEU A 103 0.29 -11.13 -8.87
C LEU A 103 0.63 -12.59 -9.16
N ASN A 104 1.89 -12.97 -8.99
CA ASN A 104 2.32 -14.35 -9.19
C ASN A 104 1.64 -15.31 -8.21
N SER A 105 1.33 -14.87 -6.99
CA SER A 105 0.64 -15.69 -6.00
C SER A 105 -0.84 -15.91 -6.33
N LEU A 106 -1.43 -15.06 -7.14
CA LEU A 106 -2.85 -15.13 -7.51
C LEU A 106 -3.10 -15.97 -8.78
N VAL A 107 -2.05 -16.34 -9.46
CA VAL A 107 -2.13 -17.08 -10.75
C VAL A 107 -2.07 -18.58 -10.53
#